data_bef43b742aeec3cbd5464e10d22746a8
#
_entry.id   bef43b742aeec3cbd5464e10d22746a8
#
_cell.length_a   1.000
_cell.length_b   1.000
_cell.length_c   1.000
_cell.angle_alpha   90.00
_cell.angle_beta   90.00
_cell.angle_gamma   90.00
#
_symmetry.space_group_name_H-M   'P 1'
#
loop_
_entity.id
_entity.type
_entity.pdbx_description
1 polymer ?
#
loop_
_entity_poly.entity_id
_entity_poly.type
_entity_poly.pdbx_seq_one_letter_code
_entity_poly.pdbx_strand_id
1 'polypeptide(L)'
;MADDTSAQSQQKARKGLLKAAMSMSVITMVSRVLGLIREQVRAHYLGTSMGSDAFGIAFQIPNLLRRLLAEGAMSAGFIPVLSEYRAKEGDEKALSFARNFFNLSLLLMVVVSALGALGAGIIVSAFAWLGGEPIAPEALALTTDLTRWMFPYIALVSWAAIAQGILNTFKIFWVSATTAV
;
A
#
# COMPACT_ATOMS: atom_id res chain seq x y z
N MET A 1 26.48 -40.47 -12.73
CA MET A 1 26.44 -40.10 -11.28
C MET A 1 26.27 -38.60 -11.04
N ALA A 2 26.84 -37.71 -11.88
CA ALA A 2 26.67 -36.24 -11.76
C ALA A 2 25.30 -35.74 -12.27
N ASP A 3 24.67 -36.46 -13.21
CA ASP A 3 23.41 -36.08 -13.86
C ASP A 3 22.19 -36.30 -12.96
N ASP A 4 22.24 -37.32 -12.11
CA ASP A 4 21.15 -37.68 -11.18
C ASP A 4 21.04 -36.69 -10.02
N THR A 5 22.15 -36.11 -9.61
CA THR A 5 22.22 -35.11 -8.51
C THR A 5 21.66 -33.77 -8.98
N SER A 6 21.88 -33.42 -10.24
CA SER A 6 21.34 -32.18 -10.85
C SER A 6 19.83 -32.26 -11.04
N ALA A 7 19.30 -33.40 -11.47
CA ALA A 7 17.87 -33.63 -11.64
C ALA A 7 17.12 -33.60 -10.29
N GLN A 8 17.69 -34.22 -9.26
CA GLN A 8 17.12 -34.20 -7.91
C GLN A 8 17.11 -32.80 -7.28
N SER A 9 18.15 -32.00 -7.47
CA SER A 9 18.22 -30.62 -6.98
C SER A 9 17.22 -29.71 -7.68
N GLN A 10 17.03 -29.85 -8.99
CA GLN A 10 16.02 -29.13 -9.76
C GLN A 10 14.59 -29.53 -9.34
N GLN A 11 14.34 -30.80 -9.09
CA GLN A 11 13.04 -31.28 -8.63
C GLN A 11 12.71 -30.77 -7.22
N LYS A 12 13.69 -30.68 -6.33
CA LYS A 12 13.52 -30.13 -4.97
C LYS A 12 13.26 -28.62 -5.00
N ALA A 13 13.95 -27.89 -5.85
CA ALA A 13 13.73 -26.45 -6.08
C ALA A 13 12.32 -26.19 -6.66
N ARG A 14 11.91 -26.99 -7.64
CA ARG A 14 10.56 -26.91 -8.26
C ARG A 14 9.45 -27.19 -7.26
N LYS A 15 9.60 -28.21 -6.40
CA LYS A 15 8.64 -28.50 -5.31
C LYS A 15 8.57 -27.37 -4.29
N GLY A 16 9.69 -26.74 -3.95
CA GLY A 16 9.75 -25.57 -3.07
C GLY A 16 9.02 -24.35 -3.67
N LEU A 17 9.26 -24.07 -4.95
CA LEU A 17 8.57 -23.01 -5.69
C LEU A 17 7.06 -23.23 -5.78
N LEU A 18 6.64 -24.47 -6.09
CA LEU A 18 5.22 -24.82 -6.13
C LEU A 18 4.53 -24.65 -4.78
N LYS A 19 5.19 -25.08 -3.68
CA LYS A 19 4.66 -24.91 -2.33
C LYS A 19 4.54 -23.43 -1.95
N ALA A 20 5.54 -22.61 -2.28
CA ALA A 20 5.50 -21.17 -2.05
C ALA A 20 4.39 -20.49 -2.88
N ALA A 21 4.25 -20.84 -4.16
CA ALA A 21 3.20 -20.32 -5.02
C ALA A 21 1.80 -20.71 -4.53
N MET A 22 1.61 -21.96 -4.11
CA MET A 22 0.34 -22.42 -3.55
C MET A 22 -0.01 -21.70 -2.24
N SER A 23 0.94 -21.52 -1.34
CA SER A 23 0.69 -20.77 -0.08
C SER A 23 0.32 -19.30 -0.35
N MET A 24 1.00 -18.64 -1.29
CA MET A 24 0.66 -17.27 -1.70
C MET A 24 -0.74 -17.20 -2.32
N SER A 25 -1.10 -18.17 -3.17
CA SER A 25 -2.43 -18.23 -3.79
C SER A 25 -3.53 -18.39 -2.76
N VAL A 26 -3.35 -19.27 -1.77
CA VAL A 26 -4.33 -19.47 -0.69
C VAL A 26 -4.49 -18.19 0.14
N ILE A 27 -3.40 -17.54 0.55
CA ILE A 27 -3.45 -16.28 1.30
C ILE A 27 -4.17 -15.20 0.49
N THR A 28 -3.85 -15.07 -0.80
CA THR A 28 -4.52 -14.10 -1.68
C THR A 28 -6.02 -14.41 -1.82
N MET A 29 -6.41 -15.68 -1.89
CA MET A 29 -7.81 -16.08 -1.99
C MET A 29 -8.57 -15.73 -0.69
N VAL A 30 -7.99 -16.02 0.46
CA VAL A 30 -8.57 -15.64 1.77
C VAL A 30 -8.71 -14.12 1.87
N SER A 31 -7.69 -13.36 1.49
CA SER A 31 -7.74 -11.88 1.48
C SER A 31 -8.86 -11.36 0.58
N ARG A 32 -9.06 -11.93 -0.61
CA ARG A 32 -10.15 -11.54 -1.51
C ARG A 32 -11.54 -11.86 -0.93
N VAL A 33 -11.70 -13.01 -0.29
CA VAL A 33 -12.96 -13.37 0.38
C VAL A 33 -13.26 -12.41 1.53
N LEU A 34 -12.27 -12.11 2.36
CA LEU A 34 -12.42 -11.13 3.44
C LEU A 34 -12.74 -9.72 2.91
N GLY A 35 -12.13 -9.34 1.77
CA GLY A 35 -12.44 -8.09 1.08
C GLY A 35 -13.89 -8.03 0.58
N LEU A 36 -14.41 -9.13 0.04
CA LEU A 36 -15.82 -9.24 -0.37
C LEU A 36 -16.76 -9.14 0.84
N ILE A 37 -16.46 -9.82 1.93
CA ILE A 37 -17.26 -9.76 3.17
C ILE A 37 -17.28 -8.32 3.69
N ARG A 38 -16.13 -7.67 3.77
CA ARG A 38 -16.04 -6.25 4.18
C ARG A 38 -16.90 -5.35 3.30
N GLU A 39 -16.89 -5.55 1.97
CA GLU A 39 -17.67 -4.74 1.04
C GLU A 39 -19.18 -4.99 1.18
N GLN A 40 -19.58 -6.24 1.39
CA GLN A 40 -20.97 -6.57 1.65
C GLN A 40 -21.48 -6.00 2.98
N VAL A 41 -20.67 -6.08 4.03
CA VAL A 41 -20.99 -5.46 5.34
C VAL A 41 -21.13 -3.95 5.18
N ARG A 42 -20.21 -3.32 4.47
CA ARG A 42 -20.27 -1.88 4.16
C ARG A 42 -21.55 -1.53 3.40
N ALA A 43 -21.87 -2.27 2.34
CA ALA A 43 -23.08 -2.04 1.55
C ALA A 43 -24.35 -2.26 2.35
N HIS A 44 -24.37 -3.24 3.26
CA HIS A 44 -25.53 -3.53 4.10
C HIS A 44 -25.80 -2.43 5.15
N TYR A 45 -24.74 -1.94 5.81
CA TYR A 45 -24.90 -0.94 6.88
C TYR A 45 -24.92 0.51 6.39
N LEU A 46 -24.18 0.85 5.37
CA LEU A 46 -24.09 2.21 4.82
C LEU A 46 -25.03 2.42 3.61
N GLY A 47 -25.33 1.34 2.86
CA GLY A 47 -26.23 1.39 1.71
C GLY A 47 -25.83 2.46 0.68
N THR A 48 -26.84 3.10 0.09
CA THR A 48 -26.73 4.27 -0.81
C THR A 48 -26.90 5.58 -0.05
N SER A 49 -26.43 5.63 1.20
CA SER A 49 -26.57 6.84 2.03
C SER A 49 -25.52 7.89 1.66
N MET A 50 -25.83 9.15 1.96
CA MET A 50 -24.88 10.27 1.86
C MET A 50 -23.54 9.95 2.56
N GLY A 51 -23.58 9.19 3.67
CA GLY A 51 -22.37 8.75 4.38
C GLY A 51 -21.50 7.79 3.57
N SER A 52 -22.10 6.91 2.75
CA SER A 52 -21.38 6.00 1.88
C SER A 52 -20.62 6.75 0.78
N ASP A 53 -21.29 7.71 0.16
CA ASP A 53 -20.70 8.52 -0.93
C ASP A 53 -19.61 9.44 -0.37
N ALA A 54 -19.87 10.11 0.75
CA ALA A 54 -18.89 10.94 1.44
C ALA A 54 -17.64 10.14 1.84
N PHE A 55 -17.80 8.92 2.36
CA PHE A 55 -16.69 8.02 2.68
C PHE A 55 -15.93 7.59 1.44
N GLY A 56 -16.62 7.27 0.33
CA GLY A 56 -16.01 6.89 -0.93
C GLY A 56 -15.07 7.98 -1.46
N ILE A 57 -15.54 9.21 -1.49
CA ILE A 57 -14.75 10.37 -1.93
C ILE A 57 -13.60 10.63 -0.95
N ALA A 58 -13.88 10.65 0.35
CA ALA A 58 -12.89 10.89 1.40
C ALA A 58 -11.73 9.86 1.38
N PHE A 59 -12.03 8.61 1.03
CA PHE A 59 -11.02 7.57 0.89
C PHE A 59 -10.24 7.66 -0.43
N GLN A 60 -10.91 8.05 -1.52
CA GLN A 60 -10.31 8.08 -2.86
C GLN A 60 -9.18 9.11 -2.96
N ILE A 61 -9.37 10.30 -2.41
CA ILE A 61 -8.41 11.41 -2.49
C ILE A 61 -7.04 11.04 -1.89
N PRO A 62 -6.97 10.68 -0.59
CA PRO A 62 -5.71 10.31 0.01
C PRO A 62 -5.12 9.02 -0.58
N ASN A 63 -5.95 8.06 -0.99
CA ASN A 63 -5.48 6.82 -1.59
C ASN A 63 -4.80 7.03 -2.96
N LEU A 64 -5.24 8.02 -3.73
CA LEU A 64 -4.57 8.43 -4.96
C LEU A 64 -3.14 8.93 -4.65
N LEU A 65 -2.98 9.78 -3.64
CA LEU A 65 -1.68 10.24 -3.17
C LEU A 65 -0.78 9.09 -2.70
N ARG A 66 -1.33 8.13 -1.97
CA ARG A 66 -0.62 6.93 -1.56
C ARG A 66 -0.08 6.15 -2.77
N ARG A 67 -0.90 5.92 -3.77
CA ARG A 67 -0.48 5.22 -5.00
C ARG A 67 0.65 5.94 -5.72
N LEU A 68 0.58 7.25 -5.82
CA LEU A 68 1.62 8.05 -6.49
C LEU A 68 2.93 8.06 -5.70
N LEU A 69 2.86 8.33 -4.39
CA LEU A 69 4.04 8.55 -3.55
C LEU A 69 4.66 7.24 -3.05
N ALA A 70 3.85 6.34 -2.52
CA ALA A 70 4.37 5.11 -1.91
C ALA A 70 4.58 3.99 -2.92
N GLU A 71 3.65 3.74 -3.84
CA GLU A 71 3.78 2.64 -4.79
C GLU A 71 4.55 3.05 -6.05
N GLY A 72 4.24 4.21 -6.63
CA GLY A 72 4.85 4.66 -7.88
C GLY A 72 6.32 5.03 -7.72
N ALA A 73 6.63 5.96 -6.83
CA ALA A 73 8.00 6.41 -6.62
C ALA A 73 8.89 5.28 -6.06
N MET A 74 8.33 4.41 -5.24
CA MET A 74 9.07 3.31 -4.62
C MET A 74 9.42 2.21 -5.61
N SER A 75 8.45 1.71 -6.37
CA SER A 75 8.66 0.60 -7.31
C SER A 75 9.53 1.01 -8.49
N ALA A 76 9.36 2.22 -9.01
CA ALA A 76 10.10 2.69 -10.17
C ALA A 76 11.49 3.24 -9.84
N GLY A 77 11.67 3.87 -8.70
CA GLY A 77 12.91 4.56 -8.33
C GLY A 77 13.73 3.84 -7.26
N PHE A 78 13.15 3.61 -6.10
CA PHE A 78 13.92 3.18 -4.93
C PHE A 78 14.34 1.71 -4.98
N ILE A 79 13.45 0.78 -5.34
CA ILE A 79 13.74 -0.67 -5.32
C ILE A 79 14.88 -1.05 -6.27
N PRO A 80 14.94 -0.56 -7.52
CA PRO A 80 16.08 -0.82 -8.41
C PRO A 80 17.40 -0.30 -7.84
N VAL A 81 17.41 0.95 -7.33
CA VAL A 81 18.60 1.56 -6.74
C VAL A 81 19.07 0.79 -5.51
N LEU A 82 18.18 0.40 -4.63
CA LEU A 82 18.51 -0.41 -3.45
C LEU A 82 19.11 -1.76 -3.85
N SER A 83 18.54 -2.40 -4.86
CA SER A 83 19.01 -3.69 -5.36
C SER A 83 20.41 -3.59 -5.97
N GLU A 84 20.67 -2.53 -6.74
CA GLU A 84 21.98 -2.23 -7.32
C GLU A 84 23.02 -1.90 -6.23
N TYR A 85 22.63 -1.06 -5.28
CA TYR A 85 23.49 -0.67 -4.16
C TYR A 85 23.86 -1.88 -3.30
N ARG A 86 22.91 -2.79 -3.07
CA ARG A 86 23.14 -4.06 -2.39
C ARG A 86 24.13 -4.96 -3.12
N ALA A 87 24.01 -5.03 -4.45
CA ALA A 87 24.92 -5.85 -5.28
C ALA A 87 26.35 -5.32 -5.29
N LYS A 88 26.54 -3.98 -5.23
CA LYS A 88 27.86 -3.33 -5.30
C LYS A 88 28.54 -3.18 -3.93
N GLU A 89 27.77 -2.79 -2.92
CA GLU A 89 28.31 -2.36 -1.61
C GLU A 89 28.03 -3.36 -0.47
N GLY A 90 27.24 -4.40 -0.73
CA GLY A 90 26.88 -5.43 0.23
C GLY A 90 25.67 -5.06 1.11
N ASP A 91 25.24 -6.06 1.91
CA ASP A 91 23.99 -6.01 2.66
C ASP A 91 24.00 -4.93 3.77
N GLU A 92 25.12 -4.70 4.43
CA GLU A 92 25.23 -3.76 5.55
C GLU A 92 25.01 -2.30 5.10
N LYS A 93 25.69 -1.89 4.03
CA LYS A 93 25.55 -0.54 3.46
C LYS A 93 24.19 -0.36 2.82
N ALA A 94 23.66 -1.39 2.15
CA ALA A 94 22.31 -1.37 1.59
C ALA A 94 21.24 -1.20 2.66
N LEU A 95 21.40 -1.84 3.82
CA LEU A 95 20.48 -1.68 4.95
C LEU A 95 20.56 -0.27 5.54
N SER A 96 21.75 0.31 5.64
CA SER A 96 21.93 1.69 6.10
C SER A 96 21.25 2.69 5.15
N PHE A 97 21.42 2.49 3.83
CA PHE A 97 20.75 3.28 2.80
C PHE A 97 19.22 3.15 2.90
N ALA A 98 18.72 1.91 3.00
CA ALA A 98 17.28 1.64 3.15
C ALA A 98 16.70 2.30 4.41
N ARG A 99 17.41 2.27 5.53
CA ARG A 99 17.00 2.92 6.78
C ARG A 99 16.91 4.44 6.63
N ASN A 100 17.89 5.06 5.99
CA ASN A 100 17.87 6.50 5.77
C ASN A 100 16.72 6.91 4.85
N PHE A 101 16.48 6.15 3.79
CA PHE A 101 15.33 6.36 2.91
C PHE A 101 14.00 6.18 3.66
N PHE A 102 13.89 5.14 4.49
CA PHE A 102 12.69 4.90 5.30
C PHE A 102 12.40 6.08 6.25
N ASN A 103 13.43 6.57 6.95
CA ASN A 103 13.30 7.71 7.85
C ASN A 103 12.90 9.00 7.12
N LEU A 104 13.50 9.25 5.94
CA LEU A 104 13.14 10.40 5.10
C LEU A 104 11.70 10.29 4.60
N SER A 105 11.30 9.09 4.16
CA SER A 105 9.93 8.81 3.72
C SER A 105 8.93 8.98 4.85
N LEU A 106 9.29 8.59 6.07
CA LEU A 106 8.49 8.78 7.27
C LEU A 106 8.24 10.27 7.51
N LEU A 107 9.27 11.08 7.50
CA LEU A 107 9.15 12.52 7.65
C LEU A 107 8.28 13.13 6.55
N LEU A 108 8.52 12.77 5.29
CA LEU A 108 7.74 13.25 4.15
C LEU A 108 6.26 12.90 4.29
N MET A 109 5.94 11.66 4.68
CA MET A 109 4.54 11.22 4.82
C MET A 109 3.84 11.92 6.01
N VAL A 110 4.55 12.23 7.10
CA VAL A 110 4.00 13.04 8.19
C VAL A 110 3.65 14.45 7.69
N VAL A 111 4.57 15.08 6.96
CA VAL A 111 4.33 16.43 6.41
C VAL A 111 3.17 16.41 5.42
N VAL A 112 3.15 15.48 4.49
CA VAL A 112 2.06 15.34 3.50
C VAL A 112 0.72 15.07 4.19
N SER A 113 0.71 14.20 5.20
CA SER A 113 -0.49 13.90 5.99
C SER A 113 -1.00 15.12 6.76
N ALA A 114 -0.11 15.88 7.40
CA ALA A 114 -0.46 17.08 8.12
C ALA A 114 -1.01 18.18 7.18
N LEU A 115 -0.34 18.43 6.06
CA LEU A 115 -0.78 19.41 5.06
C LEU A 115 -2.11 18.99 4.42
N GLY A 116 -2.27 17.70 4.12
CA GLY A 116 -3.50 17.15 3.56
C GLY A 116 -4.68 17.24 4.54
N ALA A 117 -4.44 16.93 5.82
CA ALA A 117 -5.47 17.03 6.85
C ALA A 117 -5.90 18.50 7.10
N LEU A 118 -4.93 19.43 7.11
CA LEU A 118 -5.20 20.86 7.25
C LEU A 118 -5.90 21.43 6.01
N GLY A 119 -5.48 21.00 4.83
CA GLY A 119 -6.04 21.41 3.53
C GLY A 119 -7.26 20.61 3.07
N ALA A 120 -7.80 19.70 3.88
CA ALA A 120 -8.87 18.79 3.47
C ALA A 120 -10.08 19.50 2.87
N GLY A 121 -10.51 20.64 3.45
CA GLY A 121 -11.63 21.42 2.92
C GLY A 121 -11.38 21.96 1.52
N ILE A 122 -10.19 22.47 1.24
CA ILE A 122 -9.80 22.98 -0.10
C ILE A 122 -9.75 21.82 -1.09
N ILE A 123 -9.15 20.69 -0.70
CA ILE A 123 -8.99 19.51 -1.54
C ILE A 123 -10.36 18.95 -1.92
N VAL A 124 -11.28 18.79 -0.95
CA VAL A 124 -12.62 18.25 -1.19
C VAL A 124 -13.45 19.20 -2.05
N SER A 125 -13.37 20.51 -1.82
CA SER A 125 -14.07 21.51 -2.63
C SER A 125 -13.55 21.53 -4.07
N ALA A 126 -12.25 21.41 -4.27
CA ALA A 126 -11.65 21.33 -5.60
C ALA A 126 -12.07 20.04 -6.33
N PHE A 127 -12.13 18.92 -5.61
CA PHE A 127 -12.58 17.63 -6.16
C PHE A 127 -14.06 17.66 -6.54
N ALA A 128 -14.91 18.28 -5.71
CA ALA A 128 -16.32 18.51 -6.01
C ALA A 128 -16.53 19.37 -7.26
N TRP A 129 -15.75 20.45 -7.37
CA TRP A 129 -15.80 21.33 -8.53
C TRP A 129 -15.37 20.62 -9.84
N LEU A 130 -14.34 19.79 -9.78
CA LEU A 130 -13.87 18.97 -10.92
C LEU A 130 -14.89 17.89 -11.32
N GLY A 131 -15.67 17.37 -10.37
CA GLY A 131 -16.69 16.36 -10.59
C GLY A 131 -17.96 16.91 -11.31
N GLY A 132 -18.11 18.23 -11.38
CA GLY A 132 -19.19 18.90 -12.12
C GLY A 132 -20.58 18.83 -11.46
N GLU A 133 -20.71 18.14 -10.34
CA GLU A 133 -21.99 18.06 -9.60
C GLU A 133 -21.92 18.84 -8.27
N PRO A 134 -22.94 19.67 -7.98
CA PRO A 134 -22.99 20.38 -6.71
C PRO A 134 -23.23 19.39 -5.57
N ILE A 135 -22.27 19.28 -4.66
CA ILE A 135 -22.39 18.47 -3.44
C ILE A 135 -23.16 19.29 -2.40
N ALA A 136 -24.16 18.68 -1.77
CA ALA A 136 -24.91 19.32 -0.69
C ALA A 136 -23.96 19.78 0.44
N PRO A 137 -24.21 20.95 1.07
CA PRO A 137 -23.30 21.49 2.09
C PRO A 137 -23.02 20.52 3.25
N GLU A 138 -24.01 19.73 3.65
CA GLU A 138 -23.87 18.71 4.69
C GLU A 138 -22.95 17.57 4.25
N ALA A 139 -23.07 17.11 3.01
CA ALA A 139 -22.22 16.07 2.45
C ALA A 139 -20.77 16.58 2.28
N LEU A 140 -20.58 17.85 1.89
CA LEU A 140 -19.28 18.48 1.78
C LEU A 140 -18.58 18.57 3.14
N ALA A 141 -19.28 18.95 4.19
CA ALA A 141 -18.75 19.00 5.55
C ALA A 141 -18.34 17.60 6.03
N LEU A 142 -19.22 16.61 5.89
CA LEU A 142 -18.94 15.23 6.27
C LEU A 142 -17.75 14.65 5.50
N THR A 143 -17.69 14.87 4.18
CA THR A 143 -16.56 14.42 3.34
C THR A 143 -15.25 15.07 3.77
N THR A 144 -15.27 16.36 4.12
CA THR A 144 -14.10 17.09 4.60
C THR A 144 -13.59 16.50 5.92
N ASP A 145 -14.47 16.25 6.87
CA ASP A 145 -14.07 15.66 8.15
C ASP A 145 -13.54 14.25 8.01
N LEU A 146 -14.19 13.41 7.21
CA LEU A 146 -13.70 12.06 6.89
C LEU A 146 -12.34 12.11 6.20
N THR A 147 -12.16 13.01 5.22
CA THR A 147 -10.88 13.19 4.52
C THR A 147 -9.77 13.57 5.49
N ARG A 148 -10.03 14.46 6.45
CA ARG A 148 -9.08 14.86 7.48
C ARG A 148 -8.58 13.68 8.31
N TRP A 149 -9.47 12.76 8.68
CA TRP A 149 -9.11 11.53 9.40
C TRP A 149 -8.41 10.49 8.52
N MET A 150 -8.68 10.49 7.22
CA MET A 150 -8.07 9.54 6.29
C MET A 150 -6.59 9.87 5.98
N PHE A 151 -6.15 11.11 6.07
CA PHE A 151 -4.75 11.46 5.80
C PHE A 151 -3.75 10.76 6.74
N PRO A 152 -3.91 10.78 8.08
CA PRO A 152 -3.04 10.01 8.98
C PRO A 152 -3.05 8.50 8.69
N TYR A 153 -4.22 7.92 8.40
CA TYR A 153 -4.32 6.50 8.03
C TYR A 153 -3.45 6.17 6.82
N ILE A 154 -3.46 7.01 5.80
CA ILE A 154 -2.69 6.77 4.58
C ILE A 154 -1.20 6.87 4.80
N ALA A 155 -0.74 7.77 5.67
CA ALA A 155 0.66 7.81 6.06
C ALA A 155 1.10 6.45 6.65
N LEU A 156 0.31 5.88 7.56
CA LEU A 156 0.59 4.57 8.16
C LEU A 156 0.64 3.44 7.14
N VAL A 157 -0.34 3.39 6.22
CA VAL A 157 -0.37 2.37 5.16
C VAL A 157 0.79 2.54 4.18
N SER A 158 1.17 3.77 3.86
CA SER A 158 2.33 4.06 3.02
C SER A 158 3.63 3.58 3.67
N TRP A 159 3.81 3.78 4.96
CA TRP A 159 4.98 3.25 5.68
C TRP A 159 5.04 1.73 5.66
N ALA A 160 3.91 1.07 5.87
CA ALA A 160 3.83 -0.37 5.77
C ALA A 160 4.23 -0.86 4.36
N ALA A 161 3.78 -0.18 3.30
CA ALA A 161 4.14 -0.50 1.93
C ALA A 161 5.64 -0.30 1.65
N ILE A 162 6.23 0.78 2.17
CA ILE A 162 7.67 1.05 2.05
C ILE A 162 8.49 -0.01 2.79
N ALA A 163 8.13 -0.33 4.02
CA ALA A 163 8.77 -1.39 4.80
C ALA A 163 8.70 -2.74 4.08
N GLN A 164 7.54 -3.07 3.52
CA GLN A 164 7.33 -4.27 2.72
C GLN A 164 8.22 -4.33 1.48
N GLY A 165 8.35 -3.23 0.74
CA GLY A 165 9.23 -3.14 -0.42
C GLY A 165 10.71 -3.37 -0.06
N ILE A 166 11.17 -2.79 1.05
CA ILE A 166 12.52 -3.02 1.58
C ILE A 166 12.71 -4.49 1.94
N LEU A 167 11.82 -5.09 2.71
CA LEU A 167 11.88 -6.49 3.11
C LEU A 167 11.91 -7.45 1.91
N ASN A 168 11.12 -7.17 0.89
CA ASN A 168 11.10 -7.95 -0.36
C ASN A 168 12.45 -7.91 -1.09
N THR A 169 13.13 -6.77 -1.08
CA THR A 169 14.49 -6.63 -1.66
C THR A 169 15.50 -7.50 -0.92
N PHE A 170 15.31 -7.69 0.39
CA PHE A 170 16.13 -8.60 1.20
C PHE A 170 15.62 -10.05 1.21
N LYS A 171 14.67 -10.40 0.30
CA LYS A 171 14.07 -11.74 0.15
C LYS A 171 13.28 -12.24 1.38
N ILE A 172 12.80 -11.34 2.20
CA ILE A 172 11.96 -11.63 3.37
C ILE A 172 10.48 -11.52 2.96
N PHE A 173 9.95 -12.57 2.30
CA PHE A 173 8.62 -12.53 1.69
C PHE A 173 7.48 -12.90 2.64
N TRP A 174 7.75 -13.57 3.76
CA TRP A 174 6.69 -14.04 4.66
C TRP A 174 5.93 -12.87 5.32
N VAL A 175 6.61 -11.76 5.61
CA VAL A 175 5.97 -10.55 6.14
C VAL A 175 5.01 -9.94 5.12
N SER A 176 5.41 -9.92 3.83
CA SER A 176 4.58 -9.43 2.74
C SER A 176 3.30 -10.26 2.56
N ALA A 177 3.37 -11.58 2.79
CA ALA A 177 2.23 -12.45 2.66
C ALA A 177 1.18 -12.21 3.77
N THR A 178 1.61 -11.83 4.97
CA THR A 178 0.72 -11.56 6.12
C THR A 178 0.08 -10.17 6.07
N THR A 179 0.72 -9.19 5.42
CA THR A 179 0.15 -7.83 5.28
C THR A 179 -0.87 -7.71 4.15
N ALA A 180 -1.02 -8.71 3.28
CA ALA A 180 -2.01 -8.76 2.21
C ALA A 180 -3.43 -9.16 2.69
N VAL A 181 -3.61 -9.45 3.97
CA VAL A 181 -4.89 -9.74 4.64
C VAL A 181 -5.42 -8.48 5.30
#